data_f0ee11892eecf7985476c4cbf382baad
#
_entry.id   f0ee11892eecf7985476c4cbf382baad
#
_cell.length_a   1.000
_cell.length_b   1.000
_cell.length_c   1.000
_cell.angle_alpha   90.00
_cell.angle_beta   90.00
_cell.angle_gamma   90.00
#
_symmetry.space_group_name_H-M   'P 1'
#
loop_
_entity.id
_entity.type
_entity.pdbx_description
1 polymer ?
#
loop_
_entity_poly.entity_id
_entity_poly.type
_entity_poly.pdbx_seq_one_letter_code
_entity_poly.pdbx_strand_id
1 'polypeptide(L)'
;MRIGLSTSVIQRGRSGVAQYVLALVRAFLPEAGRHEFTLFVLEEDRPLFAFAEGRMEIVPVPERFRRPVADIAWHQLELPRLARRRGLEVLHVPSYRRMPWNAPCARVATIHDLAAFHVAGKYDWARMLYGRVIARALARRQDAVIAVSRTTADDLSRHFGLGDDQVTVVLNGLDHARFHPGPAEPAKAWAWRHGIDRPFFLYVARLEHPGKNHLRLIEAFTRFKAATGSDWLLVLGGADWHGAPAIHAAIDRAPVAADIRRLGFVGDADLPRWYRAADAFVYPSLFEGFGFPPLEAMACGCPALCSPRGALAETTGGAALLAEPEDVAALERGLARLATDDALRGALRAAGLKRAGDFAWQRAAAETMRVYERALAGVGAARRGAPRSTHAGLHPAEAGPRVC
;
A
#
# COMPACT_ATOMS: atom_id res chain seq x y z
N MET A 1 10.18 -6.39 -25.14
CA MET A 1 10.42 -7.41 -24.08
C MET A 1 9.19 -8.29 -23.95
N ARG A 2 9.40 -9.58 -23.65
CA ARG A 2 8.35 -10.52 -23.24
C ARG A 2 8.35 -10.59 -21.72
N ILE A 3 7.28 -10.07 -21.11
CA ILE A 3 7.18 -9.81 -19.67
C ILE A 3 6.06 -10.67 -19.08
N GLY A 4 6.39 -11.50 -18.09
CA GLY A 4 5.42 -12.25 -17.31
C GLY A 4 5.14 -11.58 -15.97
N LEU A 5 3.87 -11.44 -15.60
CA LEU A 5 3.44 -10.92 -14.32
C LEU A 5 2.58 -11.95 -13.58
N SER A 6 2.98 -12.34 -12.37
CA SER A 6 2.15 -13.16 -11.49
C SER A 6 1.14 -12.30 -10.75
N THR A 7 -0.15 -12.68 -10.82
CA THR A 7 -1.23 -11.91 -10.17
C THR A 7 -1.89 -12.64 -9.01
N SER A 8 -1.41 -13.83 -8.62
CA SER A 8 -2.05 -14.67 -7.59
C SER A 8 -2.23 -14.01 -6.22
N VAL A 9 -1.50 -12.91 -5.98
CA VAL A 9 -1.54 -12.16 -4.70
C VAL A 9 -2.79 -11.31 -4.51
N ILE A 10 -3.62 -11.13 -5.54
CA ILE A 10 -4.73 -10.15 -5.54
C ILE A 10 -5.92 -10.53 -4.64
N GLN A 11 -6.00 -11.77 -4.15
CA GLN A 11 -7.03 -12.19 -3.19
C GLN A 11 -8.45 -11.75 -3.58
N ARG A 12 -8.88 -12.05 -4.80
CA ARG A 12 -10.19 -11.64 -5.34
C ARG A 12 -10.42 -10.11 -5.35
N GLY A 13 -9.35 -9.32 -5.51
CA GLY A 13 -9.45 -7.86 -5.59
C GLY A 13 -9.56 -7.13 -4.25
N ARG A 14 -9.54 -7.82 -3.10
CA ARG A 14 -9.91 -7.25 -1.79
C ARG A 14 -8.73 -6.74 -0.95
N SER A 15 -7.59 -6.42 -1.54
CA SER A 15 -6.40 -5.97 -0.80
C SER A 15 -5.71 -4.79 -1.48
N GLY A 16 -4.91 -4.01 -0.73
CA GLY A 16 -4.07 -2.95 -1.30
C GLY A 16 -3.09 -3.47 -2.37
N VAL A 17 -2.59 -4.71 -2.20
CA VAL A 17 -1.76 -5.37 -3.22
C VAL A 17 -2.57 -5.67 -4.48
N ALA A 18 -3.86 -6.01 -4.35
CA ALA A 18 -4.72 -6.19 -5.51
C ALA A 18 -4.91 -4.89 -6.28
N GLN A 19 -5.16 -3.78 -5.57
CA GLN A 19 -5.26 -2.46 -6.20
C GLN A 19 -3.96 -2.09 -6.93
N TYR A 20 -2.80 -2.35 -6.30
CA TYR A 20 -1.50 -2.17 -6.95
C TYR A 20 -1.40 -2.95 -8.26
N VAL A 21 -1.66 -4.27 -8.24
CA VAL A 21 -1.51 -5.13 -9.42
C VAL A 21 -2.48 -4.71 -10.53
N LEU A 22 -3.75 -4.50 -10.21
CA LEU A 22 -4.76 -4.11 -11.19
C LEU A 22 -4.47 -2.75 -11.81
N ALA A 23 -4.05 -1.78 -11.01
CA ALA A 23 -3.73 -0.44 -11.49
C ALA A 23 -2.43 -0.42 -12.31
N LEU A 24 -1.41 -1.17 -11.91
CA LEU A 24 -0.17 -1.30 -12.67
C LEU A 24 -0.42 -1.96 -14.03
N VAL A 25 -1.22 -3.04 -14.08
CA VAL A 25 -1.58 -3.69 -15.35
C VAL A 25 -2.36 -2.73 -16.25
N ARG A 26 -3.31 -1.95 -15.72
CA ARG A 26 -4.00 -0.91 -16.50
C ARG A 26 -3.02 0.14 -17.05
N ALA A 27 -2.05 0.55 -16.23
CA ALA A 27 -1.05 1.53 -16.65
C ALA A 27 -0.06 0.98 -17.69
N PHE A 28 0.09 -0.34 -17.80
CA PHE A 28 0.87 -1.00 -18.86
C PHE A 28 0.12 -1.15 -20.21
N LEU A 29 -1.20 -0.94 -20.26
CA LEU A 29 -1.95 -1.10 -21.53
C LEU A 29 -1.40 -0.27 -22.68
N PRO A 30 -0.94 0.98 -22.53
CA PRO A 30 -0.32 1.73 -23.61
C PRO A 30 0.97 1.09 -24.13
N GLU A 31 1.68 0.34 -23.30
CA GLU A 31 2.94 -0.32 -23.64
C GLU A 31 2.74 -1.70 -24.33
N ALA A 32 1.49 -2.24 -24.33
CA ALA A 32 1.16 -3.56 -24.87
C ALA A 32 1.33 -3.69 -26.40
N GLY A 33 1.59 -2.59 -27.11
CA GLY A 33 1.97 -2.61 -28.53
C GLY A 33 3.49 -2.69 -28.76
N ARG A 34 4.28 -2.34 -27.75
CA ARG A 34 5.76 -2.34 -27.80
C ARG A 34 6.37 -3.53 -27.08
N HIS A 35 5.64 -4.08 -26.12
CA HIS A 35 6.05 -5.19 -25.28
C HIS A 35 4.94 -6.23 -25.23
N GLU A 36 5.33 -7.51 -25.11
CA GLU A 36 4.40 -8.63 -24.95
C GLU A 36 4.23 -8.92 -23.46
N PHE A 37 3.00 -8.75 -22.95
CA PHE A 37 2.68 -9.03 -21.55
C PHE A 37 1.90 -10.33 -21.42
N THR A 38 2.36 -11.19 -20.51
CA THR A 38 1.67 -12.43 -20.10
C THR A 38 1.27 -12.32 -18.64
N LEU A 39 -0.01 -12.33 -18.36
CA LEU A 39 -0.57 -12.29 -17.00
C LEU A 39 -0.92 -13.70 -16.55
N PHE A 40 -0.33 -14.16 -15.43
CA PHE A 40 -0.69 -15.45 -14.83
C PHE A 40 -1.78 -15.21 -13.79
N VAL A 41 -3.04 -15.55 -14.14
CA VAL A 41 -4.24 -15.17 -13.40
C VAL A 41 -4.96 -16.41 -12.88
N LEU A 42 -5.28 -16.45 -11.58
CA LEU A 42 -6.16 -17.51 -11.04
C LEU A 42 -7.53 -17.46 -11.72
N GLU A 43 -8.10 -18.63 -12.00
CA GLU A 43 -9.33 -18.77 -12.82
C GLU A 43 -10.48 -17.87 -12.33
N GLU A 44 -10.75 -17.85 -11.03
CA GLU A 44 -11.80 -17.01 -10.45
C GLU A 44 -11.48 -15.49 -10.48
N ASP A 45 -10.22 -15.11 -10.62
CA ASP A 45 -9.81 -13.70 -10.67
C ASP A 45 -9.80 -13.14 -12.10
N ARG A 46 -10.00 -13.98 -13.13
CA ARG A 46 -9.98 -13.58 -14.55
C ARG A 46 -10.92 -12.41 -14.87
N PRO A 47 -12.15 -12.35 -14.36
CA PRO A 47 -13.04 -11.20 -14.63
C PRO A 47 -12.46 -9.85 -14.19
N LEU A 48 -11.58 -9.82 -13.18
CA LEU A 48 -10.91 -8.60 -12.75
C LEU A 48 -9.92 -8.05 -13.79
N PHE A 49 -9.49 -8.87 -14.75
CA PHE A 49 -8.57 -8.53 -15.83
C PHE A 49 -9.24 -8.43 -17.20
N ALA A 50 -10.57 -8.42 -17.28
CA ALA A 50 -11.31 -8.32 -18.55
C ALA A 50 -10.87 -7.09 -19.38
N PHE A 51 -10.44 -6.00 -18.74
CA PHE A 51 -9.92 -4.81 -19.40
C PHE A 51 -8.58 -5.05 -20.16
N ALA A 52 -7.86 -6.13 -19.88
CA ALA A 52 -6.60 -6.48 -20.53
C ALA A 52 -6.77 -7.49 -21.67
N GLU A 53 -7.96 -8.10 -21.82
CA GLU A 53 -8.24 -9.07 -22.89
C GLU A 53 -8.03 -8.44 -24.29
N GLY A 54 -7.43 -9.20 -25.19
CA GLY A 54 -7.08 -8.72 -26.52
C GLY A 54 -5.86 -7.78 -26.58
N ARG A 55 -5.33 -7.33 -25.45
CA ARG A 55 -4.13 -6.47 -25.38
C ARG A 55 -2.96 -7.19 -24.73
N MET A 56 -3.21 -8.10 -23.80
CA MET A 56 -2.23 -8.90 -23.08
C MET A 56 -2.67 -10.37 -23.09
N GLU A 57 -1.71 -11.28 -23.08
CA GLU A 57 -2.00 -12.71 -22.93
C GLU A 57 -2.43 -13.00 -21.50
N ILE A 58 -3.60 -13.60 -21.29
CA ILE A 58 -4.06 -14.06 -19.96
C ILE A 58 -3.93 -15.57 -19.90
N VAL A 59 -3.02 -16.04 -19.04
CA VAL A 59 -2.78 -17.47 -18.79
C VAL A 59 -3.52 -17.88 -17.53
N PRO A 60 -4.53 -18.77 -17.63
CA PRO A 60 -5.24 -19.21 -16.45
C PRO A 60 -4.36 -20.09 -15.56
N VAL A 61 -4.42 -19.82 -14.27
CA VAL A 61 -3.79 -20.62 -13.21
C VAL A 61 -4.89 -21.38 -12.48
N PRO A 62 -4.82 -22.71 -12.39
CA PRO A 62 -5.86 -23.50 -11.73
C PRO A 62 -6.11 -23.08 -10.29
N GLU A 63 -7.37 -23.02 -9.88
CA GLU A 63 -7.82 -22.51 -8.58
C GLU A 63 -7.24 -23.26 -7.38
N ARG A 64 -6.83 -24.53 -7.55
CA ARG A 64 -6.13 -25.31 -6.52
C ARG A 64 -4.86 -24.61 -5.98
N PHE A 65 -4.25 -23.72 -6.78
CA PHE A 65 -3.06 -22.95 -6.38
C PHE A 65 -3.37 -21.68 -5.58
N ARG A 66 -4.63 -21.38 -5.28
CA ARG A 66 -5.00 -20.25 -4.39
C ARG A 66 -4.56 -20.48 -2.93
N ARG A 67 -4.47 -21.73 -2.49
CA ARG A 67 -4.01 -22.06 -1.12
C ARG A 67 -2.55 -21.63 -0.96
N PRO A 68 -2.17 -20.96 0.16
CA PRO A 68 -0.84 -20.35 0.31
C PRO A 68 0.35 -21.26 0.03
N VAL A 69 0.31 -22.50 0.51
CA VAL A 69 1.40 -23.49 0.30
C VAL A 69 1.45 -23.92 -1.17
N ALA A 70 0.31 -24.20 -1.78
CA ALA A 70 0.23 -24.59 -3.19
C ALA A 70 0.67 -23.43 -4.11
N ASP A 71 0.32 -22.20 -3.77
CA ASP A 71 0.73 -21.01 -4.49
C ASP A 71 2.27 -20.80 -4.44
N ILE A 72 2.87 -20.98 -3.27
CA ILE A 72 4.34 -20.96 -3.14
C ILE A 72 4.96 -22.06 -4.01
N ALA A 73 4.45 -23.30 -3.94
CA ALA A 73 4.96 -24.41 -4.74
C ALA A 73 4.82 -24.13 -6.26
N TRP A 74 3.70 -23.56 -6.70
CA TRP A 74 3.49 -23.15 -8.08
C TRP A 74 4.54 -22.14 -8.55
N HIS A 75 4.85 -21.13 -7.73
CA HIS A 75 5.87 -20.12 -8.05
C HIS A 75 7.29 -20.70 -8.11
N GLN A 76 7.56 -21.78 -7.38
CA GLN A 76 8.88 -22.42 -7.43
C GLN A 76 9.02 -23.42 -8.58
N LEU A 77 7.94 -24.09 -9.00
CA LEU A 77 8.01 -25.23 -9.91
C LEU A 77 7.39 -24.92 -11.27
N GLU A 78 6.13 -24.47 -11.30
CA GLU A 78 5.38 -24.32 -12.56
C GLU A 78 5.65 -22.96 -13.23
N LEU A 79 5.67 -21.89 -12.47
CA LEU A 79 5.89 -20.55 -13.02
C LEU A 79 7.23 -20.41 -13.78
N PRO A 80 8.37 -20.94 -13.28
CA PRO A 80 9.60 -20.94 -14.04
C PRO A 80 9.56 -21.80 -15.33
N ARG A 81 8.81 -22.90 -15.31
CA ARG A 81 8.59 -23.74 -16.51
C ARG A 81 7.76 -23.01 -17.56
N LEU A 82 6.70 -22.34 -17.12
CA LEU A 82 5.85 -21.52 -18.00
C LEU A 82 6.63 -20.34 -18.57
N ALA A 83 7.47 -19.70 -17.77
CA ALA A 83 8.37 -18.63 -18.21
C ALA A 83 9.33 -19.11 -19.33
N ARG A 84 9.89 -20.32 -19.16
CA ARG A 84 10.75 -20.94 -20.18
C ARG A 84 10.01 -21.24 -21.47
N ARG A 85 8.83 -21.89 -21.38
CA ARG A 85 8.04 -22.29 -22.55
C ARG A 85 7.57 -21.09 -23.37
N ARG A 86 7.31 -19.95 -22.72
CA ARG A 86 6.90 -18.68 -23.36
C ARG A 86 8.07 -17.79 -23.75
N GLY A 87 9.29 -18.21 -23.43
CA GLY A 87 10.50 -17.44 -23.72
C GLY A 87 10.48 -16.07 -23.04
N LEU A 88 9.93 -15.98 -21.83
CA LEU A 88 9.88 -14.69 -21.10
C LEU A 88 11.31 -14.17 -20.86
N GLU A 89 11.47 -12.87 -21.00
CA GLU A 89 12.71 -12.16 -20.75
C GLU A 89 12.73 -11.57 -19.34
N VAL A 90 11.56 -11.20 -18.81
CA VAL A 90 11.37 -10.69 -17.46
C VAL A 90 10.21 -11.43 -16.79
N LEU A 91 10.37 -11.79 -15.53
CA LEU A 91 9.32 -12.33 -14.68
C LEU A 91 9.17 -11.46 -13.45
N HIS A 92 8.01 -10.82 -13.31
CA HIS A 92 7.68 -9.97 -12.16
C HIS A 92 6.72 -10.66 -11.21
N VAL A 93 7.09 -10.73 -9.92
CA VAL A 93 6.27 -11.27 -8.85
C VAL A 93 6.06 -10.18 -7.78
N PRO A 94 4.87 -9.59 -7.68
CA PRO A 94 4.58 -8.50 -6.74
C PRO A 94 4.30 -9.01 -5.32
N SER A 95 5.22 -9.82 -4.78
CA SER A 95 5.10 -10.40 -3.44
C SER A 95 6.44 -10.93 -2.93
N TYR A 96 6.84 -10.52 -1.72
CA TYR A 96 8.06 -11.05 -1.09
C TYR A 96 7.94 -12.52 -0.65
N ARG A 97 6.73 -13.07 -0.54
CA ARG A 97 6.51 -14.47 -0.12
C ARG A 97 6.52 -15.47 -1.28
N ARG A 98 6.41 -15.00 -2.52
CA ARG A 98 6.22 -15.84 -3.71
C ARG A 98 7.34 -15.71 -4.73
N MET A 99 8.41 -15.00 -4.38
CA MET A 99 9.57 -14.83 -5.24
C MET A 99 10.14 -16.19 -5.64
N PRO A 100 10.36 -16.47 -6.94
CA PRO A 100 10.96 -17.72 -7.37
C PRO A 100 12.44 -17.76 -6.96
N TRP A 101 12.89 -18.95 -6.56
CA TRP A 101 14.30 -19.20 -6.28
C TRP A 101 15.15 -19.10 -7.54
N ASN A 102 14.61 -19.59 -8.65
CA ASN A 102 15.24 -19.55 -9.95
C ASN A 102 14.22 -19.35 -11.07
N ALA A 103 14.58 -18.67 -12.14
CA ALA A 103 13.81 -18.57 -13.37
C ALA A 103 14.78 -18.42 -14.56
N PRO A 104 14.34 -18.78 -15.78
CA PRO A 104 15.19 -18.70 -16.99
C PRO A 104 15.41 -17.27 -17.50
N CYS A 105 14.81 -16.28 -16.88
CA CYS A 105 14.74 -14.87 -17.27
C CYS A 105 15.10 -13.95 -16.09
N ALA A 106 15.15 -12.65 -16.31
CA ALA A 106 15.34 -11.66 -15.26
C ALA A 106 14.18 -11.71 -14.25
N ARG A 107 14.50 -11.79 -12.96
CA ARG A 107 13.54 -11.89 -11.86
C ARG A 107 13.37 -10.53 -11.18
N VAL A 108 12.18 -10.01 -11.22
CA VAL A 108 11.80 -8.77 -10.55
C VAL A 108 10.75 -9.06 -9.49
N ALA A 109 10.90 -8.49 -8.31
CA ALA A 109 9.89 -8.58 -7.26
C ALA A 109 9.49 -7.19 -6.78
N THR A 110 8.20 -7.00 -6.46
CA THR A 110 7.76 -5.83 -5.69
C THR A 110 7.49 -6.23 -4.26
N ILE A 111 8.07 -5.48 -3.31
CA ILE A 111 7.88 -5.66 -1.88
C ILE A 111 7.11 -4.47 -1.33
N HIS A 112 5.93 -4.76 -0.77
CA HIS A 112 4.99 -3.73 -0.35
C HIS A 112 5.25 -3.24 1.07
N ASP A 113 5.65 -4.11 1.97
CA ASP A 113 6.03 -3.79 3.36
C ASP A 113 6.86 -4.89 3.99
N LEU A 114 7.50 -4.55 5.08
CA LEU A 114 8.10 -5.48 6.03
C LEU A 114 7.48 -5.32 7.43
N ALA A 115 6.16 -5.08 7.49
CA ALA A 115 5.42 -4.85 8.73
C ALA A 115 5.60 -5.94 9.79
N ALA A 116 5.97 -7.16 9.38
CA ALA A 116 6.33 -8.26 10.28
C ALA A 116 7.52 -7.95 11.20
N PHE A 117 8.36 -6.98 10.84
CA PHE A 117 9.51 -6.58 11.64
C PHE A 117 9.20 -5.43 12.60
N HIS A 118 8.07 -4.72 12.38
CA HIS A 118 7.70 -3.51 13.11
C HIS A 118 6.51 -3.68 14.05
N VAL A 119 5.58 -4.60 13.74
CA VAL A 119 4.36 -4.78 14.52
C VAL A 119 4.38 -6.12 15.21
N ALA A 120 4.59 -6.11 16.53
CA ALA A 120 4.56 -7.32 17.35
C ALA A 120 3.16 -7.97 17.30
N GLY A 121 3.13 -9.30 17.26
CA GLY A 121 1.88 -10.08 17.26
C GLY A 121 1.06 -10.03 15.96
N LYS A 122 1.55 -9.36 14.91
CA LYS A 122 0.83 -9.28 13.62
C LYS A 122 0.74 -10.64 12.91
N TYR A 123 1.76 -11.48 13.06
CA TYR A 123 1.84 -12.78 12.40
C TYR A 123 2.25 -13.86 13.38
N ASP A 124 1.83 -15.11 13.11
CA ASP A 124 2.32 -16.29 13.81
C ASP A 124 3.83 -16.53 13.60
N TRP A 125 4.43 -17.34 14.47
CA TRP A 125 5.87 -17.58 14.47
C TRP A 125 6.37 -18.20 13.16
N ALA A 126 5.57 -19.07 12.51
CA ALA A 126 5.96 -19.72 11.27
C ALA A 126 6.04 -18.72 10.10
N ARG A 127 5.09 -17.79 10.02
CA ARG A 127 5.11 -16.69 9.04
C ARG A 127 6.26 -15.72 9.31
N MET A 128 6.57 -15.48 10.60
CA MET A 128 7.72 -14.65 10.97
C MET A 128 9.03 -15.31 10.58
N LEU A 129 9.20 -16.59 10.84
CA LEU A 129 10.39 -17.37 10.45
C LEU A 129 10.57 -17.40 8.92
N TYR A 130 9.48 -17.69 8.20
CA TYR A 130 9.49 -17.64 6.74
C TYR A 130 9.95 -16.26 6.20
N GLY A 131 9.39 -15.19 6.74
CA GLY A 131 9.73 -13.82 6.34
C GLY A 131 11.19 -13.47 6.62
N ARG A 132 11.70 -13.86 7.79
CA ARG A 132 13.07 -13.53 8.22
C ARG A 132 14.15 -14.32 7.51
N VAL A 133 13.89 -15.57 7.17
CA VAL A 133 14.89 -16.49 6.62
C VAL A 133 14.67 -16.73 5.13
N ILE A 134 13.51 -17.29 4.77
CA ILE A 134 13.28 -17.74 3.38
C ILE A 134 13.05 -16.56 2.46
N ALA A 135 12.17 -15.62 2.83
CA ALA A 135 11.88 -14.47 1.99
C ALA A 135 13.13 -13.57 1.81
N ARG A 136 13.97 -13.44 2.85
CA ARG A 136 15.28 -12.77 2.75
C ARG A 136 16.19 -13.45 1.73
N ALA A 137 16.33 -14.78 1.79
CA ALA A 137 17.16 -15.54 0.86
C ALA A 137 16.63 -15.44 -0.59
N LEU A 138 15.30 -15.46 -0.76
CA LEU A 138 14.67 -15.30 -2.08
C LEU A 138 14.84 -13.88 -2.63
N ALA A 139 14.70 -12.84 -1.80
CA ALA A 139 14.87 -11.45 -2.21
C ALA A 139 16.29 -11.17 -2.72
N ARG A 140 17.29 -11.70 -2.04
CA ARG A 140 18.72 -11.60 -2.45
C ARG A 140 19.04 -12.26 -3.80
N ARG A 141 18.17 -13.15 -4.26
CA ARG A 141 18.32 -13.84 -5.55
C ARG A 141 17.60 -13.15 -6.69
N GLN A 142 16.74 -12.15 -6.40
CA GLN A 142 16.11 -11.40 -7.47
C GLN A 142 17.14 -10.51 -8.17
N ASP A 143 16.98 -10.33 -9.48
CA ASP A 143 17.87 -9.49 -10.28
C ASP A 143 17.56 -8.00 -10.07
N ALA A 144 16.30 -7.67 -9.68
CA ALA A 144 15.91 -6.36 -9.17
C ALA A 144 14.74 -6.50 -8.19
N VAL A 145 14.67 -5.59 -7.20
CA VAL A 145 13.59 -5.49 -6.23
C VAL A 145 13.02 -4.08 -6.28
N ILE A 146 11.71 -3.97 -6.44
CA ILE A 146 10.96 -2.72 -6.35
C ILE A 146 10.47 -2.58 -4.91
N ALA A 147 10.82 -1.46 -4.26
CA ALA A 147 10.24 -1.02 -3.01
C ALA A 147 9.20 0.07 -3.29
N VAL A 148 8.01 -0.03 -2.68
CA VAL A 148 6.91 0.92 -2.93
C VAL A 148 7.07 2.25 -2.20
N SER A 149 8.09 2.38 -1.36
CA SER A 149 8.45 3.59 -0.62
C SER A 149 9.94 3.56 -0.23
N ARG A 150 10.50 4.72 0.14
CA ARG A 150 11.84 4.80 0.72
C ARG A 150 11.93 4.01 2.02
N THR A 151 10.91 4.13 2.88
CA THR A 151 10.80 3.35 4.12
C THR A 151 10.91 1.84 3.85
N THR A 152 10.23 1.32 2.83
CA THR A 152 10.35 -0.10 2.47
C THR A 152 11.74 -0.44 1.93
N ALA A 153 12.39 0.46 1.18
CA ALA A 153 13.75 0.26 0.70
C ALA A 153 14.76 0.21 1.86
N ASP A 154 14.62 1.12 2.83
CA ASP A 154 15.47 1.15 4.04
C ASP A 154 15.30 -0.13 4.87
N ASP A 155 14.07 -0.62 4.99
CA ASP A 155 13.77 -1.90 5.65
C ASP A 155 14.40 -3.10 4.91
N LEU A 156 14.36 -3.10 3.58
CA LEU A 156 15.00 -4.12 2.76
C LEU A 156 16.53 -4.11 2.94
N SER A 157 17.13 -2.95 3.01
CA SER A 157 18.55 -2.82 3.32
C SER A 157 18.85 -3.36 4.73
N ARG A 158 18.12 -2.87 5.74
CA ARG A 158 18.34 -3.21 7.15
C ARG A 158 18.09 -4.69 7.46
N HIS A 159 16.95 -5.24 7.02
CA HIS A 159 16.51 -6.57 7.41
C HIS A 159 16.93 -7.66 6.43
N PHE A 160 17.00 -7.35 5.13
CA PHE A 160 17.35 -8.32 4.10
C PHE A 160 18.79 -8.16 3.61
N GLY A 161 19.46 -7.02 3.87
CA GLY A 161 20.80 -6.71 3.43
C GLY A 161 20.89 -6.57 1.91
N LEU A 162 19.87 -5.96 1.30
CA LEU A 162 19.85 -5.61 -0.11
C LEU A 162 20.51 -4.24 -0.30
N GLY A 163 21.35 -4.10 -1.33
CA GLY A 163 21.97 -2.82 -1.67
C GLY A 163 21.14 -1.96 -2.62
N ASP A 164 21.53 -0.70 -2.78
CA ASP A 164 20.87 0.26 -3.68
C ASP A 164 20.99 -0.14 -5.16
N ASP A 165 21.96 -0.97 -5.51
CA ASP A 165 22.12 -1.56 -6.84
C ASP A 165 21.00 -2.56 -7.18
N GLN A 166 20.44 -3.21 -6.17
CA GLN A 166 19.37 -4.21 -6.32
C GLN A 166 17.97 -3.63 -6.05
N VAL A 167 17.84 -2.61 -5.19
CA VAL A 167 16.57 -2.03 -4.78
C VAL A 167 16.29 -0.72 -5.52
N THR A 168 15.11 -0.60 -6.10
CA THR A 168 14.63 0.64 -6.70
C THR A 168 13.34 1.06 -6.05
N VAL A 169 13.26 2.30 -5.58
CA VAL A 169 12.01 2.88 -5.08
C VAL A 169 11.15 3.27 -6.28
N VAL A 170 9.96 2.67 -6.36
CA VAL A 170 8.91 3.06 -7.31
C VAL A 170 7.64 3.31 -6.50
N LEU A 171 7.29 4.57 -6.35
CA LEU A 171 6.09 4.95 -5.61
C LEU A 171 4.83 4.48 -6.36
N ASN A 172 3.84 4.01 -5.61
CA ASN A 172 2.55 3.67 -6.20
C ASN A 172 1.85 4.92 -6.74
N GLY A 173 0.99 4.73 -7.72
CA GLY A 173 0.09 5.78 -8.21
C GLY A 173 -1.22 5.81 -7.43
N LEU A 174 -2.04 6.80 -7.77
CA LEU A 174 -3.42 6.95 -7.31
C LEU A 174 -4.37 6.98 -8.50
N ASP A 175 -5.57 6.44 -8.33
CA ASP A 175 -6.64 6.51 -9.34
C ASP A 175 -7.39 7.84 -9.22
N HIS A 176 -6.92 8.86 -9.94
CA HIS A 176 -7.50 10.20 -9.94
C HIS A 176 -8.87 10.29 -10.63
N ALA A 177 -9.24 9.31 -11.47
CA ALA A 177 -10.58 9.23 -12.03
C ALA A 177 -11.61 8.83 -10.95
N ARG A 178 -11.18 8.05 -9.98
CA ARG A 178 -11.99 7.58 -8.87
C ARG A 178 -11.90 8.51 -7.65
N PHE A 179 -10.70 8.88 -7.25
CA PHE A 179 -10.43 9.72 -6.08
C PHE A 179 -10.10 11.13 -6.53
N HIS A 180 -11.07 12.01 -6.45
CA HIS A 180 -10.96 13.43 -6.80
C HIS A 180 -11.92 14.26 -5.94
N PRO A 181 -11.67 15.56 -5.77
CA PRO A 181 -12.62 16.43 -5.09
C PRO A 181 -13.93 16.49 -5.89
N GLY A 182 -15.03 16.42 -5.21
CA GLY A 182 -16.37 16.60 -5.76
C GLY A 182 -17.11 17.66 -4.97
N PRO A 183 -18.34 18.02 -5.36
CA PRO A 183 -19.16 18.93 -4.58
C PRO A 183 -19.44 18.30 -3.20
N ALA A 184 -19.24 19.10 -2.13
CA ALA A 184 -19.38 18.64 -0.75
C ALA A 184 -20.85 18.31 -0.38
N GLU A 185 -21.79 19.16 -0.83
CA GLU A 185 -23.20 19.02 -0.48
C GLU A 185 -23.84 17.67 -0.86
N PRO A 186 -23.67 17.14 -2.09
CA PRO A 186 -24.18 15.81 -2.41
C PRO A 186 -23.57 14.70 -1.56
N ALA A 187 -22.28 14.85 -1.16
CA ALA A 187 -21.61 13.87 -0.32
C ALA A 187 -22.12 13.91 1.13
N LYS A 188 -22.34 15.10 1.70
CA LYS A 188 -22.95 15.27 3.03
C LYS A 188 -24.38 14.75 3.07
N ALA A 189 -25.22 15.10 2.09
CA ALA A 189 -26.58 14.59 1.98
C ALA A 189 -26.63 13.07 1.81
N TRP A 190 -25.63 12.49 1.13
CA TRP A 190 -25.48 11.03 1.01
C TRP A 190 -25.11 10.39 2.35
N ALA A 191 -24.14 10.94 3.09
CA ALA A 191 -23.78 10.46 4.42
C ALA A 191 -24.95 10.54 5.40
N TRP A 192 -25.73 11.62 5.33
CA TRP A 192 -26.95 11.79 6.13
C TRP A 192 -27.97 10.67 5.89
N ARG A 193 -28.21 10.29 4.64
CA ARG A 193 -29.09 9.14 4.31
C ARG A 193 -28.56 7.81 4.86
N HIS A 194 -27.28 7.75 5.22
CA HIS A 194 -26.65 6.60 5.88
C HIS A 194 -26.57 6.77 7.42
N GLY A 195 -27.34 7.71 7.99
CA GLY A 195 -27.42 7.93 9.43
C GLY A 195 -26.25 8.72 10.02
N ILE A 196 -25.48 9.43 9.18
CA ILE A 196 -24.39 10.30 9.61
C ILE A 196 -24.79 11.75 9.37
N ASP A 197 -25.37 12.37 10.39
CA ASP A 197 -26.01 13.68 10.37
C ASP A 197 -25.21 14.79 11.08
N ARG A 198 -24.04 14.44 11.63
CA ARG A 198 -23.14 15.33 12.36
C ARG A 198 -21.75 15.33 11.75
N PRO A 199 -20.89 16.33 12.05
CA PRO A 199 -19.48 16.29 11.66
C PRO A 199 -18.82 15.00 12.14
N PHE A 200 -17.90 14.46 11.33
CA PHE A 200 -17.31 13.17 11.67
C PHE A 200 -15.87 12.98 11.21
N PHE A 201 -15.15 12.26 12.05
CA PHE A 201 -13.89 11.62 11.69
C PHE A 201 -14.18 10.31 10.97
N LEU A 202 -13.59 10.11 9.80
CA LEU A 202 -13.65 8.85 9.08
C LEU A 202 -12.36 8.06 9.27
N TYR A 203 -12.48 6.79 9.56
CA TYR A 203 -11.39 5.82 9.50
C TYR A 203 -11.80 4.65 8.61
N VAL A 204 -10.99 4.35 7.58
CA VAL A 204 -11.26 3.22 6.67
C VAL A 204 -10.07 2.27 6.65
N ALA A 205 -10.25 1.10 7.24
CA ALA A 205 -9.34 -0.02 7.20
C ALA A 205 -10.07 -1.29 7.66
N ARG A 206 -9.56 -2.47 7.32
CA ARG A 206 -10.04 -3.71 7.95
C ARG A 206 -9.98 -3.58 9.47
N LEU A 207 -10.98 -4.09 10.17
CA LEU A 207 -10.98 -4.14 11.63
C LEU A 207 -9.94 -5.18 12.09
N GLU A 208 -8.68 -4.77 12.06
CA GLU A 208 -7.50 -5.58 12.35
C GLU A 208 -6.79 -5.04 13.60
N HIS A 209 -6.56 -5.89 14.57
CA HIS A 209 -5.79 -5.55 15.78
C HIS A 209 -4.54 -6.45 15.85
N PRO A 210 -3.37 -5.91 16.25
CA PRO A 210 -3.09 -4.53 16.69
C PRO A 210 -2.76 -3.54 15.55
N GLY A 211 -2.42 -4.02 14.35
CA GLY A 211 -1.75 -3.25 13.30
C GLY A 211 -2.46 -1.94 12.91
N LYS A 212 -3.78 -1.94 12.85
CA LYS A 212 -4.59 -0.78 12.46
C LYS A 212 -4.96 0.15 13.63
N ASN A 213 -4.60 -0.19 14.86
CA ASN A 213 -4.63 0.66 16.04
C ASN A 213 -6.01 1.22 16.45
N HIS A 214 -7.08 0.49 16.15
CA HIS A 214 -8.45 0.93 16.48
C HIS A 214 -8.66 1.17 17.97
N LEU A 215 -8.06 0.36 18.86
CA LEU A 215 -8.28 0.48 20.29
C LEU A 215 -7.83 1.83 20.85
N ARG A 216 -6.60 2.27 20.48
CA ARG A 216 -6.11 3.58 20.89
C ARG A 216 -6.86 4.74 20.25
N LEU A 217 -7.36 4.56 19.01
CA LEU A 217 -8.21 5.57 18.38
C LEU A 217 -9.53 5.73 19.14
N ILE A 218 -10.18 4.63 19.54
CA ILE A 218 -11.42 4.66 20.33
C ILE A 218 -11.17 5.34 21.70
N GLU A 219 -10.06 5.02 22.36
CA GLU A 219 -9.67 5.66 23.62
C GLU A 219 -9.43 7.18 23.43
N ALA A 220 -8.66 7.56 22.41
CA ALA A 220 -8.38 8.97 22.11
C ALA A 220 -9.67 9.75 21.78
N PHE A 221 -10.57 9.14 21.00
CA PHE A 221 -11.88 9.73 20.70
C PHE A 221 -12.73 9.89 21.96
N THR A 222 -12.75 8.90 22.85
CA THR A 222 -13.45 8.98 24.14
C THR A 222 -12.92 10.15 24.99
N ARG A 223 -11.62 10.30 25.09
CA ARG A 223 -10.99 11.42 25.82
C ARG A 223 -11.30 12.76 25.17
N PHE A 224 -11.21 12.86 23.85
CA PHE A 224 -11.58 14.04 23.08
C PHE A 224 -13.03 14.47 23.36
N LYS A 225 -13.99 13.55 23.34
CA LYS A 225 -15.39 13.84 23.64
C LYS A 225 -15.59 14.34 25.07
N ALA A 226 -14.92 13.69 26.03
CA ALA A 226 -14.98 14.09 27.45
C ALA A 226 -14.39 15.49 27.70
N ALA A 227 -13.29 15.83 27.04
CA ALA A 227 -12.60 17.09 27.21
C ALA A 227 -13.31 18.28 26.52
N THR A 228 -14.02 18.04 25.40
CA THR A 228 -14.53 19.12 24.54
C THR A 228 -16.06 19.23 24.53
N GLY A 229 -16.78 18.20 24.94
CA GLY A 229 -18.23 18.13 24.74
C GLY A 229 -18.68 18.12 23.27
N SER A 230 -17.75 17.88 22.34
CA SER A 230 -17.98 17.95 20.90
C SER A 230 -19.08 16.99 20.43
N ASP A 231 -19.84 17.37 19.43
CA ASP A 231 -20.89 16.54 18.79
C ASP A 231 -20.36 15.62 17.69
N TRP A 232 -19.08 15.71 17.35
CA TRP A 232 -18.46 14.89 16.28
C TRP A 232 -18.63 13.39 16.51
N LEU A 233 -18.76 12.66 15.39
CA LEU A 233 -18.82 11.20 15.35
C LEU A 233 -17.44 10.62 14.98
N LEU A 234 -17.22 9.36 15.37
CA LEU A 234 -16.19 8.51 14.82
C LEU A 234 -16.83 7.43 13.93
N VAL A 235 -16.54 7.45 12.64
CA VAL A 235 -17.11 6.53 11.65
C VAL A 235 -16.03 5.55 11.20
N LEU A 236 -16.23 4.26 11.48
CA LEU A 236 -15.29 3.18 11.20
C LEU A 236 -15.81 2.34 10.02
N GLY A 237 -15.09 2.39 8.89
CA GLY A 237 -15.36 1.59 7.70
C GLY A 237 -14.35 0.46 7.54
N GLY A 238 -14.84 -0.76 7.30
CA GLY A 238 -14.01 -1.92 7.04
C GLY A 238 -14.65 -3.23 7.47
N ALA A 239 -14.29 -4.32 6.78
CA ALA A 239 -14.72 -5.66 7.17
C ALA A 239 -13.95 -6.15 8.40
N ASP A 240 -14.56 -7.01 9.17
CA ASP A 240 -13.93 -7.72 10.27
C ASP A 240 -12.74 -8.55 9.78
N TRP A 241 -11.66 -8.49 10.55
CA TRP A 241 -10.44 -9.24 10.33
C TRP A 241 -9.90 -9.76 11.66
N HIS A 242 -8.65 -10.22 11.66
CA HIS A 242 -8.01 -10.73 12.88
C HIS A 242 -8.05 -9.70 14.01
N GLY A 243 -8.59 -10.09 15.17
CA GLY A 243 -8.73 -9.23 16.34
C GLY A 243 -9.96 -8.31 16.35
N ALA A 244 -10.86 -8.39 15.38
CA ALA A 244 -12.11 -7.60 15.34
C ALA A 244 -12.97 -7.73 16.61
N PRO A 245 -13.12 -8.90 17.28
CA PRO A 245 -13.89 -8.97 18.52
C PRO A 245 -13.39 -8.03 19.62
N ALA A 246 -12.07 -7.79 19.72
CA ALA A 246 -11.52 -6.84 20.70
C ALA A 246 -11.91 -5.38 20.35
N ILE A 247 -11.99 -5.06 19.05
CA ILE A 247 -12.42 -3.73 18.59
C ILE A 247 -13.90 -3.53 18.89
N HIS A 248 -14.77 -4.50 18.57
CA HIS A 248 -16.19 -4.44 18.90
C HIS A 248 -16.42 -4.26 20.39
N ALA A 249 -15.76 -5.07 21.21
CA ALA A 249 -15.84 -4.97 22.66
C ALA A 249 -15.35 -3.61 23.21
N ALA A 250 -14.35 -2.99 22.57
CA ALA A 250 -13.89 -1.66 22.96
C ALA A 250 -14.93 -0.58 22.62
N ILE A 251 -15.57 -0.68 21.44
CA ILE A 251 -16.66 0.23 21.06
C ILE A 251 -17.84 0.12 22.05
N ASP A 252 -18.30 -1.10 22.31
CA ASP A 252 -19.49 -1.37 23.12
C ASP A 252 -19.28 -0.93 24.59
N ARG A 253 -18.04 -0.95 25.10
CA ARG A 253 -17.69 -0.47 26.45
C ARG A 253 -17.36 1.02 26.53
N ALA A 254 -17.19 1.69 25.39
CA ALA A 254 -16.85 3.11 25.40
C ALA A 254 -18.03 3.96 25.96
N PRO A 255 -17.79 4.91 26.88
CA PRO A 255 -18.81 5.84 27.34
C PRO A 255 -19.49 6.62 26.22
N VAL A 256 -18.83 6.73 25.09
CA VAL A 256 -19.26 7.43 23.86
C VAL A 256 -19.67 6.47 22.73
N ALA A 257 -20.04 5.23 23.07
CA ALA A 257 -20.42 4.20 22.08
C ALA A 257 -21.50 4.69 21.09
N ALA A 258 -22.46 5.53 21.57
CA ALA A 258 -23.48 6.13 20.74
C ALA A 258 -22.94 7.10 19.67
N ASP A 259 -21.70 7.57 19.78
CA ASP A 259 -21.06 8.46 18.81
C ASP A 259 -20.07 7.73 17.90
N ILE A 260 -19.92 6.41 18.05
CA ILE A 260 -19.09 5.57 17.19
C ILE A 260 -19.99 4.77 16.23
N ARG A 261 -19.80 4.95 14.93
CA ARG A 261 -20.58 4.28 13.89
C ARG A 261 -19.73 3.26 13.16
N ARG A 262 -20.26 2.05 12.99
CA ARG A 262 -19.63 0.97 12.20
C ARG A 262 -20.33 0.84 10.86
N LEU A 263 -19.63 1.06 9.75
CA LEU A 263 -20.18 0.91 8.40
C LEU A 263 -20.10 -0.53 7.87
N GLY A 264 -19.26 -1.39 8.50
CA GLY A 264 -18.91 -2.65 7.89
C GLY A 264 -18.05 -2.46 6.64
N PHE A 265 -18.10 -3.40 5.71
CA PHE A 265 -17.36 -3.31 4.45
C PHE A 265 -17.86 -2.13 3.61
N VAL A 266 -16.92 -1.26 3.23
CA VAL A 266 -17.19 -0.13 2.34
C VAL A 266 -16.83 -0.54 0.92
N GLY A 267 -17.83 -0.54 0.04
CA GLY A 267 -17.64 -0.88 -1.38
C GLY A 267 -16.81 0.16 -2.13
N ASP A 268 -16.16 -0.30 -3.16
CA ASP A 268 -15.27 0.53 -3.99
C ASP A 268 -15.96 1.76 -4.59
N ALA A 269 -17.24 1.67 -4.95
CA ALA A 269 -18.02 2.77 -5.51
C ALA A 269 -18.37 3.85 -4.47
N ASP A 270 -18.50 3.46 -3.20
CA ASP A 270 -18.93 4.36 -2.12
C ASP A 270 -17.76 5.00 -1.37
N LEU A 271 -16.58 4.38 -1.42
CA LEU A 271 -15.40 4.85 -0.71
C LEU A 271 -15.05 6.32 -1.02
N PRO A 272 -15.03 6.79 -2.28
CA PRO A 272 -14.79 8.21 -2.57
C PRO A 272 -15.87 9.14 -2.01
N ARG A 273 -17.13 8.67 -1.91
CA ARG A 273 -18.23 9.44 -1.32
C ARG A 273 -18.02 9.63 0.18
N TRP A 274 -17.58 8.57 0.88
CA TRP A 274 -17.23 8.67 2.30
C TRP A 274 -16.09 9.65 2.55
N TYR A 275 -15.01 9.58 1.74
CA TYR A 275 -13.91 10.55 1.86
C TYR A 275 -14.35 11.99 1.62
N ARG A 276 -15.23 12.25 0.63
CA ARG A 276 -15.75 13.60 0.35
C ARG A 276 -16.70 14.09 1.43
N ALA A 277 -17.45 13.20 2.07
CA ALA A 277 -18.41 13.54 3.11
C ALA A 277 -17.72 13.80 4.47
N ALA A 278 -16.58 13.19 4.73
CA ALA A 278 -15.89 13.30 6.00
C ALA A 278 -15.32 14.71 6.23
N ASP A 279 -15.41 15.20 7.46
CA ASP A 279 -14.80 16.47 7.87
C ASP A 279 -13.31 16.34 8.13
N ALA A 280 -12.87 15.13 8.55
CA ALA A 280 -11.47 14.75 8.63
C ALA A 280 -11.33 13.22 8.51
N PHE A 281 -10.19 12.79 7.96
CA PHE A 281 -9.78 11.39 7.89
C PHE A 281 -8.72 11.11 8.96
N VAL A 282 -8.83 9.98 9.67
CA VAL A 282 -7.90 9.64 10.74
C VAL A 282 -7.31 8.26 10.48
N TYR A 283 -5.97 8.15 10.45
CA TYR A 283 -5.28 6.89 10.12
C TYR A 283 -4.07 6.64 11.03
N PRO A 284 -4.30 6.21 12.29
CA PRO A 284 -3.24 6.02 13.29
C PRO A 284 -2.62 4.62 13.21
N SER A 285 -2.46 4.04 12.01
CA SER A 285 -1.88 2.71 11.81
C SER A 285 -0.46 2.64 12.40
N LEU A 286 -0.11 1.50 13.00
CA LEU A 286 1.21 1.31 13.61
C LEU A 286 2.32 1.18 12.57
N PHE A 287 2.02 0.70 11.39
CA PHE A 287 2.98 0.61 10.29
C PHE A 287 2.27 0.39 8.94
N GLU A 288 2.70 1.13 7.92
CA GLU A 288 2.28 0.95 6.52
C GLU A 288 3.49 1.00 5.59
N GLY A 289 3.45 0.19 4.53
CA GLY A 289 4.49 0.23 3.51
C GLY A 289 4.30 1.31 2.45
N PHE A 290 3.06 1.87 2.34
CA PHE A 290 2.76 3.00 1.45
C PHE A 290 1.70 3.93 2.03
N GLY A 291 0.46 3.47 2.26
CA GLY A 291 -0.62 4.29 2.83
C GLY A 291 -1.60 4.82 1.78
N PHE A 292 -2.25 3.93 1.04
CA PHE A 292 -3.30 4.30 0.09
C PHE A 292 -4.45 5.11 0.75
N PRO A 293 -5.04 4.69 1.90
CA PRO A 293 -6.22 5.36 2.43
C PRO A 293 -6.01 6.86 2.75
N PRO A 294 -4.92 7.29 3.40
CA PRO A 294 -4.68 8.72 3.57
C PRO A 294 -4.54 9.47 2.24
N LEU A 295 -3.87 8.88 1.26
CA LEU A 295 -3.67 9.49 -0.05
C LEU A 295 -5.00 9.61 -0.81
N GLU A 296 -5.86 8.61 -0.75
CA GLU A 296 -7.21 8.61 -1.31
C GLU A 296 -8.09 9.68 -0.67
N ALA A 297 -8.03 9.80 0.68
CA ALA A 297 -8.73 10.85 1.42
C ALA A 297 -8.27 12.25 0.99
N MET A 298 -6.95 12.47 0.92
CA MET A 298 -6.35 13.73 0.48
C MET A 298 -6.76 14.08 -0.95
N ALA A 299 -6.79 13.11 -1.87
CA ALA A 299 -7.25 13.31 -3.24
C ALA A 299 -8.73 13.69 -3.33
N CYS A 300 -9.54 13.22 -2.40
CA CYS A 300 -10.94 13.61 -2.27
C CYS A 300 -11.13 14.97 -1.55
N GLY A 301 -10.03 15.60 -1.12
CA GLY A 301 -10.05 16.87 -0.40
C GLY A 301 -10.41 16.73 1.08
N CYS A 302 -10.26 15.54 1.68
CA CYS A 302 -10.45 15.32 3.11
C CYS A 302 -9.15 15.61 3.87
N PRO A 303 -9.13 16.53 4.86
CA PRO A 303 -7.95 16.77 5.69
C PRO A 303 -7.64 15.53 6.52
N ALA A 304 -6.36 15.18 6.64
CA ALA A 304 -5.96 13.92 7.26
C ALA A 304 -5.13 14.13 8.54
N LEU A 305 -5.35 13.23 9.53
CA LEU A 305 -4.46 12.96 10.65
C LEU A 305 -3.90 11.55 10.49
N CYS A 306 -2.59 11.42 10.48
CA CYS A 306 -1.93 10.15 10.25
C CYS A 306 -0.86 9.86 11.31
N SER A 307 -0.52 8.59 11.47
CA SER A 307 0.70 8.16 12.13
C SER A 307 1.93 8.60 11.34
N PRO A 308 3.05 8.99 11.98
CA PRO A 308 4.33 9.17 11.28
C PRO A 308 5.04 7.86 10.96
N ARG A 309 4.52 6.71 11.39
CA ARG A 309 5.18 5.40 11.30
C ARG A 309 5.10 4.78 9.91
N GLY A 310 6.15 4.04 9.55
CA GLY A 310 6.26 3.45 8.21
C GLY A 310 6.36 4.52 7.14
N ALA A 311 5.75 4.27 5.98
CA ALA A 311 5.77 5.21 4.85
C ALA A 311 4.71 6.33 4.93
N LEU A 312 3.91 6.42 6.00
CA LEU A 312 2.82 7.39 6.08
C LEU A 312 3.33 8.84 6.07
N ALA A 313 4.40 9.15 6.82
CA ALA A 313 5.01 10.49 6.79
C ALA A 313 5.58 10.83 5.40
N GLU A 314 6.23 9.86 4.74
CA GLU A 314 6.75 9.98 3.38
C GLU A 314 5.62 10.22 2.38
N THR A 315 4.57 9.40 2.42
CA THR A 315 3.46 9.46 1.47
C THR A 315 2.66 10.75 1.63
N THR A 316 2.37 11.16 2.87
CA THR A 316 1.62 12.40 3.12
C THR A 316 2.47 13.65 2.91
N GLY A 317 3.80 13.58 3.03
CA GLY A 317 4.71 14.66 2.65
C GLY A 317 4.44 16.00 3.34
N GLY A 318 4.03 16.00 4.61
CA GLY A 318 3.68 17.21 5.35
C GLY A 318 2.26 17.75 5.09
N ALA A 319 1.48 17.07 4.25
CA ALA A 319 0.10 17.46 3.93
C ALA A 319 -0.95 16.80 4.85
N ALA A 320 -0.52 16.16 5.92
CA ALA A 320 -1.37 15.63 6.99
C ALA A 320 -0.87 16.10 8.36
N LEU A 321 -1.78 16.20 9.32
CA LEU A 321 -1.41 16.32 10.71
C LEU A 321 -0.82 14.99 11.18
N LEU A 322 0.33 15.01 11.83
CA LEU A 322 0.96 13.77 12.31
C LEU A 322 0.79 13.64 13.83
N ALA A 323 0.43 12.44 14.29
CA ALA A 323 0.34 12.10 15.71
C ALA A 323 0.93 10.70 15.93
N GLU A 324 1.77 10.57 16.97
CA GLU A 324 2.37 9.30 17.36
C GLU A 324 1.27 8.29 17.72
N PRO A 325 1.17 7.14 17.02
CA PRO A 325 0.02 6.25 17.14
C PRO A 325 -0.07 5.53 18.48
N GLU A 326 1.03 5.46 19.23
CA GLU A 326 1.05 4.86 20.56
C GLU A 326 0.81 5.87 21.68
N ASP A 327 0.83 7.18 21.39
CA ASP A 327 0.47 8.26 22.31
C ASP A 327 -1.01 8.64 22.13
N VAL A 328 -1.85 8.12 23.02
CA VAL A 328 -3.29 8.40 23.02
C VAL A 328 -3.56 9.90 23.21
N ALA A 329 -2.75 10.61 24.01
CA ALA A 329 -2.92 12.05 24.22
C ALA A 329 -2.53 12.85 22.96
N ALA A 330 -1.54 12.40 22.17
CA ALA A 330 -1.22 13.02 20.91
C ALA A 330 -2.35 12.83 19.88
N LEU A 331 -2.97 11.64 19.84
CA LEU A 331 -4.15 11.37 19.00
C LEU A 331 -5.33 12.24 19.43
N GLU A 332 -5.63 12.32 20.74
CA GLU A 332 -6.67 13.19 21.31
C GLU A 332 -6.47 14.65 20.89
N ARG A 333 -5.28 15.21 21.10
CA ARG A 333 -4.95 16.59 20.67
C ARG A 333 -5.12 16.77 19.16
N GLY A 334 -4.74 15.78 18.38
CA GLY A 334 -4.92 15.80 16.92
C GLY A 334 -6.38 15.86 16.51
N LEU A 335 -7.23 15.05 17.15
CA LEU A 335 -8.68 15.06 16.94
C LEU A 335 -9.28 16.42 17.33
N ALA A 336 -8.92 16.96 18.51
CA ALA A 336 -9.39 18.25 18.99
C ALA A 336 -9.01 19.38 18.02
N ARG A 337 -7.79 19.42 17.55
CA ARG A 337 -7.34 20.42 16.56
C ARG A 337 -8.12 20.32 15.25
N LEU A 338 -8.33 19.12 14.72
CA LEU A 338 -9.14 18.94 13.51
C LEU A 338 -10.61 19.30 13.72
N ALA A 339 -11.14 19.11 14.91
CA ALA A 339 -12.55 19.45 15.19
C ALA A 339 -12.79 20.96 15.34
N THR A 340 -11.82 21.72 15.88
CA THR A 340 -12.01 23.11 16.28
C THR A 340 -11.32 24.14 15.40
N ASP A 341 -10.37 23.73 14.52
CA ASP A 341 -9.56 24.63 13.71
C ASP A 341 -9.89 24.48 12.21
N ASP A 342 -10.83 25.31 11.74
CA ASP A 342 -11.27 25.34 10.33
C ASP A 342 -10.13 25.80 9.41
N ALA A 343 -9.27 26.70 9.86
CA ALA A 343 -8.15 27.19 9.08
C ALA A 343 -7.12 26.07 8.85
N LEU A 344 -6.85 25.27 9.89
CA LEU A 344 -6.00 24.08 9.75
C LEU A 344 -6.59 23.07 8.78
N ARG A 345 -7.90 22.77 8.89
CA ARG A 345 -8.56 21.86 7.93
C ARG A 345 -8.46 22.38 6.50
N GLY A 346 -8.67 23.67 6.29
CA GLY A 346 -8.52 24.33 5.00
C GLY A 346 -7.10 24.21 4.43
N ALA A 347 -6.08 24.46 5.25
CA ALA A 347 -4.68 24.32 4.88
C ALA A 347 -4.30 22.88 4.53
N LEU A 348 -4.71 21.90 5.36
CA LEU A 348 -4.46 20.48 5.11
C LEU A 348 -5.18 19.98 3.85
N ARG A 349 -6.40 20.47 3.59
CA ARG A 349 -7.14 20.16 2.35
C ARG A 349 -6.36 20.62 1.13
N ALA A 350 -5.92 21.86 1.10
CA ALA A 350 -5.17 22.42 -0.04
C ALA A 350 -3.84 21.68 -0.23
N ALA A 351 -3.08 21.46 0.83
CA ALA A 351 -1.84 20.71 0.80
C ALA A 351 -2.04 19.25 0.35
N GLY A 352 -3.10 18.60 0.86
CA GLY A 352 -3.44 17.21 0.52
C GLY A 352 -3.77 17.01 -0.95
N LEU A 353 -4.61 17.90 -1.52
CA LEU A 353 -4.93 17.87 -2.95
C LEU A 353 -3.68 18.02 -3.82
N LYS A 354 -2.80 18.97 -3.47
CA LYS A 354 -1.53 19.15 -4.17
C LYS A 354 -0.67 17.89 -4.07
N ARG A 355 -0.50 17.35 -2.87
CA ARG A 355 0.33 16.17 -2.62
C ARG A 355 -0.18 14.93 -3.35
N ALA A 356 -1.50 14.69 -3.33
CA ALA A 356 -2.10 13.57 -4.05
C ALA A 356 -1.82 13.61 -5.55
N GLY A 357 -1.72 14.80 -6.15
CA GLY A 357 -1.36 15.00 -7.56
C GLY A 357 0.02 14.49 -7.96
N ASP A 358 0.94 14.28 -6.98
CA ASP A 358 2.28 13.75 -7.25
C ASP A 358 2.29 12.25 -7.59
N PHE A 359 1.18 11.55 -7.35
CA PHE A 359 1.09 10.09 -7.47
C PHE A 359 0.27 9.68 -8.71
N ALA A 360 0.97 9.20 -9.73
CA ALA A 360 0.35 8.76 -10.98
C ALA A 360 0.79 7.33 -11.34
N TRP A 361 -0.16 6.48 -11.69
CA TRP A 361 0.13 5.10 -12.12
C TRP A 361 0.95 5.04 -13.41
N GLN A 362 0.80 6.02 -14.30
CA GLN A 362 1.61 6.13 -15.52
C GLN A 362 3.11 6.30 -15.19
N ARG A 363 3.40 7.11 -14.16
CA ARG A 363 4.78 7.26 -13.67
C ARG A 363 5.29 5.95 -13.04
N ALA A 364 4.51 5.31 -12.18
CA ALA A 364 4.87 4.03 -11.57
C ALA A 364 5.13 2.95 -12.64
N ALA A 365 4.30 2.89 -13.68
CA ALA A 365 4.49 1.96 -14.79
C ALA A 365 5.77 2.25 -15.58
N ALA A 366 6.04 3.51 -15.93
CA ALA A 366 7.25 3.89 -16.65
C ALA A 366 8.52 3.60 -15.84
N GLU A 367 8.52 3.88 -14.53
CA GLU A 367 9.62 3.55 -13.63
C GLU A 367 9.79 2.03 -13.49
N THR A 368 8.70 1.27 -13.40
CA THR A 368 8.74 -0.21 -13.38
C THR A 368 9.33 -0.78 -14.69
N MET A 369 8.97 -0.23 -15.85
CA MET A 369 9.57 -0.64 -17.12
C MET A 369 11.07 -0.43 -17.15
N ARG A 370 11.58 0.69 -16.62
CA ARG A 370 13.03 0.94 -16.50
C ARG A 370 13.71 -0.07 -15.57
N VAL A 371 13.03 -0.54 -14.52
CA VAL A 371 13.54 -1.63 -13.67
C VAL A 371 13.65 -2.92 -14.47
N TYR A 372 12.66 -3.26 -15.31
CA TYR A 372 12.71 -4.44 -16.17
C TYR A 372 13.89 -4.39 -17.15
N GLU A 373 14.10 -3.25 -17.79
CA GLU A 373 15.20 -3.03 -18.72
C GLU A 373 16.57 -3.23 -18.05
N ARG A 374 16.75 -2.63 -16.85
CA ARG A 374 17.99 -2.81 -16.07
C ARG A 374 18.22 -4.24 -15.64
N ALA A 375 17.17 -4.91 -15.13
CA ALA A 375 17.27 -6.31 -14.70
C ALA A 375 17.66 -7.22 -15.88
N LEU A 376 17.07 -7.01 -17.05
CA LEU A 376 17.38 -7.76 -18.27
C LEU A 376 18.81 -7.52 -18.73
N ALA A 377 19.29 -6.28 -18.74
CA ALA A 377 20.65 -5.92 -19.11
C ALA A 377 21.67 -6.56 -18.16
N GLY A 378 21.41 -6.58 -16.85
CA GLY A 378 22.24 -7.21 -15.83
C GLY A 378 22.38 -8.72 -16.03
N VAL A 379 21.30 -9.42 -16.34
CA VAL A 379 21.31 -10.86 -16.66
C VAL A 379 22.10 -11.12 -17.95
N GLY A 380 21.94 -10.27 -18.97
CA GLY A 380 22.69 -10.35 -20.21
C GLY A 380 24.21 -10.18 -20.02
N ALA A 381 24.62 -9.25 -19.18
CA ALA A 381 26.02 -9.01 -18.84
C ALA A 381 26.62 -10.19 -18.05
N ALA A 382 25.92 -10.71 -17.05
CA ALA A 382 26.36 -11.87 -16.27
C ALA A 382 26.52 -13.13 -17.13
N ARG A 383 25.64 -13.34 -18.10
CA ARG A 383 25.77 -14.48 -19.06
C ARG A 383 26.95 -14.34 -20.03
N ARG A 384 27.40 -13.11 -20.31
CA ARG A 384 28.57 -12.83 -21.14
C ARG A 384 29.87 -12.78 -20.37
N GLY A 385 29.89 -13.06 -19.07
CA GLY A 385 31.10 -13.09 -18.23
C GLY A 385 31.63 -11.70 -17.83
N ALA A 386 30.91 -10.62 -18.03
CA ALA A 386 31.34 -9.29 -17.60
C ALA A 386 31.16 -9.14 -16.06
N PRO A 387 32.15 -8.58 -15.31
CA PRO A 387 32.01 -8.35 -13.90
C PRO A 387 30.85 -7.32 -13.64
N ARG A 388 30.05 -7.53 -12.60
CA ARG A 388 29.06 -6.56 -12.16
C ARG A 388 29.77 -5.25 -11.80
N SER A 389 29.45 -4.15 -12.47
CA SER A 389 30.00 -2.84 -12.14
C SER A 389 29.46 -2.42 -10.77
N THR A 390 30.32 -2.40 -9.78
CA THR A 390 30.08 -1.71 -8.51
C THR A 390 30.27 -0.23 -8.77
N HIS A 391 29.20 0.49 -9.00
CA HIS A 391 29.25 1.96 -8.92
C HIS A 391 29.45 2.35 -7.46
N ALA A 392 30.70 2.54 -7.08
CA ALA A 392 31.08 3.27 -5.90
C ALA A 392 30.69 4.74 -6.12
N GLY A 393 29.65 5.19 -5.45
CA GLY A 393 29.24 6.59 -5.44
C GLY A 393 30.34 7.42 -4.76
N LEU A 394 31.11 8.15 -5.54
CA LEU A 394 31.93 9.25 -5.06
C LEU A 394 31.01 10.42 -4.72
N HIS A 395 30.74 10.60 -3.42
CA HIS A 395 30.32 11.91 -2.92
C HIS A 395 31.55 12.79 -2.84
N PRO A 396 31.59 13.98 -3.46
CA PRO A 396 32.62 14.96 -3.15
C PRO A 396 32.32 15.55 -1.77
N ALA A 397 33.26 15.36 -0.86
CA ALA A 397 33.31 16.07 0.41
C ALA A 397 33.61 17.55 0.12
N GLU A 398 32.64 18.43 0.28
CA GLU A 398 32.88 19.87 0.39
C GLU A 398 33.46 20.17 1.76
N ALA A 399 34.76 20.49 1.73
CA ALA A 399 35.47 21.05 2.86
C ALA A 399 35.09 22.54 2.99
N GLY A 400 34.26 22.89 3.99
CA GLY A 400 34.05 24.28 4.42
C GLY A 400 35.22 24.81 5.26
N PRO A 401 35.56 26.11 5.20
CA PRO A 401 36.74 26.65 5.84
C PRO A 401 36.55 26.80 7.36
N ARG A 402 37.60 26.43 8.11
CA ARG A 402 37.76 26.78 9.50
C ARG A 402 38.05 28.31 9.61
N VAL A 403 37.23 28.99 10.36
CA VAL A 403 37.55 30.36 10.84
C VAL A 403 37.78 30.29 12.34
N CYS A 404 38.83 30.96 12.77
CA CYS A 404 39.38 31.07 14.14
C CYS A 404 38.37 31.41 15.22
#